data_6444967be439959f52a2137152077381
#
_entry.id   6444967be439959f52a2137152077381
#
_cell.length_a   1.000
_cell.length_b   1.000
_cell.length_c   1.000
_cell.angle_alpha   90.00
_cell.angle_beta   90.00
_cell.angle_gamma   90.00
#
_symmetry.space_group_name_H-M   'P 1'
#
loop_
_entity.id
_entity.type
_entity.pdbx_description
1 polymer ?
#
loop_
_entity_poly.entity_id
_entity_poly.type
_entity_poly.pdbx_seq_one_letter_code
_entity_poly.pdbx_strand_id
1 'polypeptide(L)'
;FTSNLTEDLKRRDFTINAMAYSKDRGLIDEFGGMNDLQRKIIRCVGDPWQRFGEDALRILRAVRFAAQLGFEIEENTKKAIVELAPTLSKISAERIQTETVKLLMSDRPEIWRSVYDLGITRIIMPEFDAIMETQQNTPHHMYNVGEHTLKALSLTEKDRILRLTMLLHD
;
A
#
# COMPACT_ATOMS: atom_id res chain seq x y z
N PHE A 1 -10.81 3.04 25.04
CA PHE A 1 -12.06 2.63 24.37
C PHE A 1 -13.00 3.81 24.42
N THR A 2 -13.42 4.33 23.26
CA THR A 2 -14.45 5.36 23.21
C THR A 2 -15.83 4.68 23.21
N SER A 3 -16.77 5.20 23.99
CA SER A 3 -18.18 4.76 23.99
C SER A 3 -18.95 5.30 22.75
N ASN A 4 -18.30 6.12 21.90
CA ASN A 4 -18.90 6.74 20.73
C ASN A 4 -18.43 6.01 19.46
N LEU A 5 -19.35 5.34 18.78
CA LEU A 5 -19.09 4.59 17.54
C LEU A 5 -18.53 5.50 16.44
N THR A 6 -19.08 6.69 16.25
CA THR A 6 -18.63 7.66 15.25
C THR A 6 -17.16 8.02 15.43
N GLU A 7 -16.75 8.29 16.68
CA GLU A 7 -15.34 8.58 16.99
C GLU A 7 -14.42 7.36 16.74
N ASP A 8 -14.90 6.13 16.98
CA ASP A 8 -14.14 4.93 16.66
C ASP A 8 -13.96 4.76 15.15
N LEU A 9 -15.03 4.96 14.38
CA LEU A 9 -14.97 4.89 12.92
C LEU A 9 -14.10 6.01 12.32
N LYS A 10 -14.19 7.23 12.87
CA LYS A 10 -13.42 8.39 12.41
C LYS A 10 -11.91 8.22 12.53
N ARG A 11 -11.41 7.48 13.51
CA ARG A 11 -9.97 7.24 13.71
C ARG A 11 -9.39 6.11 12.85
N ARG A 12 -10.22 5.42 12.09
CA ARG A 12 -9.78 4.35 11.19
C ARG A 12 -9.01 4.90 10.00
N ASP A 13 -8.28 4.02 9.32
CA ASP A 13 -7.42 4.40 8.21
C ASP A 13 -8.21 4.77 6.93
N PHE A 14 -9.06 3.85 6.46
CA PHE A 14 -9.77 4.01 5.17
C PHE A 14 -11.28 3.87 5.33
N THR A 15 -12.01 4.55 4.45
CA THR A 15 -13.48 4.56 4.43
C THR A 15 -14.08 3.15 4.38
N ILE A 16 -13.49 2.27 3.56
CA ILE A 16 -13.90 0.87 3.41
C ILE A 16 -13.75 0.05 4.70
N ASN A 17 -12.94 0.51 5.65
CA ASN A 17 -12.74 -0.10 6.97
C ASN A 17 -13.47 0.67 8.08
N ALA A 18 -14.13 1.79 7.74
CA ALA A 18 -14.79 2.68 8.69
C ALA A 18 -16.31 2.52 8.66
N MET A 19 -16.78 1.29 8.60
CA MET A 19 -18.17 0.90 8.65
C MET A 19 -18.41 -0.03 9.84
N ALA A 20 -19.64 -0.06 10.34
CA ALA A 20 -20.07 -0.98 11.37
C ALA A 20 -21.43 -1.57 11.03
N TYR A 21 -21.74 -2.73 11.57
CA TYR A 21 -23.03 -3.38 11.42
C TYR A 21 -23.57 -3.79 12.78
N SER A 22 -24.85 -3.54 13.01
CA SER A 22 -25.58 -4.12 14.14
C SER A 22 -26.94 -4.66 13.69
N LYS A 23 -27.47 -5.65 14.43
CA LYS A 23 -28.80 -6.23 14.13
C LYS A 23 -29.92 -5.18 14.19
N ASP A 24 -29.81 -4.22 15.12
CA ASP A 24 -30.86 -3.25 15.41
C ASP A 24 -30.81 -2.03 14.48
N ARG A 25 -29.61 -1.63 14.04
CA ARG A 25 -29.38 -0.42 13.23
C ARG A 25 -28.99 -0.69 11.79
N GLY A 26 -28.75 -1.97 11.44
CA GLY A 26 -28.23 -2.34 10.12
C GLY A 26 -26.79 -1.85 9.90
N LEU A 27 -26.45 -1.52 8.67
CA LEU A 27 -25.16 -0.98 8.28
C LEU A 27 -25.07 0.52 8.64
N ILE A 28 -23.99 0.88 9.32
CA ILE A 28 -23.64 2.26 9.66
C ILE A 28 -22.41 2.63 8.83
N ASP A 29 -22.56 3.56 7.91
CA ASP A 29 -21.53 4.03 6.97
C ASP A 29 -21.54 5.57 6.94
N GLU A 30 -20.84 6.19 7.87
CA GLU A 30 -20.78 7.65 8.01
C GLU A 30 -19.76 8.31 7.08
N PHE A 31 -18.84 7.51 6.53
CA PHE A 31 -17.69 8.00 5.74
C PHE A 31 -17.74 7.58 4.27
N GLY A 32 -18.85 6.97 3.82
CA GLY A 32 -19.03 6.59 2.43
C GLY A 32 -18.26 5.36 1.98
N GLY A 33 -17.94 4.44 2.90
CA GLY A 33 -17.19 3.23 2.63
C GLY A 33 -17.84 2.31 1.61
N MET A 34 -19.18 2.18 1.64
CA MET A 34 -19.93 1.38 0.64
C MET A 34 -19.78 1.93 -0.77
N ASN A 35 -19.83 3.27 -0.93
CA ASN A 35 -19.61 3.90 -2.23
C ASN A 35 -18.19 3.67 -2.73
N ASP A 36 -17.19 3.82 -1.86
CA ASP A 36 -15.79 3.57 -2.23
C ASP A 36 -15.54 2.08 -2.53
N LEU A 37 -16.18 1.14 -1.84
CA LEU A 37 -16.15 -0.29 -2.18
C LEU A 37 -16.72 -0.55 -3.59
N GLN A 38 -17.85 0.03 -3.92
CA GLN A 38 -18.48 -0.12 -5.25
C GLN A 38 -17.60 0.47 -6.36
N ARG A 39 -16.97 1.61 -6.08
CA ARG A 39 -16.06 2.29 -7.01
C ARG A 39 -14.64 1.72 -7.03
N LYS A 40 -14.34 0.75 -6.16
CA LYS A 40 -13.01 0.14 -6.00
C LYS A 40 -11.93 1.18 -5.66
N ILE A 41 -12.19 2.01 -4.66
CA ILE A 41 -11.32 3.12 -4.25
C ILE A 41 -10.83 2.90 -2.81
N ILE A 42 -9.53 3.13 -2.59
CA ILE A 42 -8.91 3.28 -1.27
C ILE A 42 -8.82 4.78 -0.96
N ARG A 43 -9.62 5.23 -0.01
CA ARG A 43 -9.68 6.62 0.45
C ARG A 43 -9.47 6.68 1.96
N CYS A 44 -8.65 7.62 2.44
CA CYS A 44 -8.54 7.90 3.87
C CYS A 44 -9.86 8.40 4.46
N VAL A 45 -10.10 8.07 5.72
CA VAL A 45 -11.18 8.69 6.51
C VAL A 45 -10.77 10.13 6.84
N GLY A 46 -11.56 11.09 6.39
CA GLY A 46 -11.29 12.52 6.61
C GLY A 46 -10.05 13.01 5.85
N ASP A 47 -9.22 13.79 6.52
CA ASP A 47 -8.01 14.37 5.92
C ASP A 47 -6.85 13.36 5.87
N PRO A 48 -6.33 12.98 4.68
CA PRO A 48 -5.25 12.02 4.55
C PRO A 48 -3.92 12.50 5.17
N TRP A 49 -3.62 13.78 5.15
CA TRP A 49 -2.40 14.32 5.80
C TRP A 49 -2.44 14.11 7.30
N GLN A 50 -3.59 14.37 7.91
CA GLN A 50 -3.79 14.09 9.33
C GLN A 50 -3.68 12.58 9.62
N ARG A 51 -4.34 11.74 8.81
CA ARG A 51 -4.35 10.27 9.02
C ARG A 51 -2.96 9.65 8.94
N PHE A 52 -2.16 10.05 7.96
CA PHE A 52 -0.79 9.56 7.81
C PHE A 52 0.18 10.20 8.82
N GLY A 53 -0.09 11.44 9.25
CA GLY A 53 0.65 12.08 10.34
C GLY A 53 0.51 11.39 11.69
N GLU A 54 -0.66 10.80 11.97
CA GLU A 54 -0.91 10.02 13.20
C GLU A 54 -0.17 8.68 13.22
N ASP A 55 -0.13 7.98 12.08
CA ASP A 55 0.60 6.72 11.91
C ASP A 55 1.00 6.55 10.44
N ALA A 56 2.27 6.80 10.15
CA ALA A 56 2.81 6.70 8.80
C ALA A 56 2.70 5.29 8.20
N LEU A 57 2.58 4.23 9.01
CA LEU A 57 2.37 2.87 8.47
C LEU A 57 1.10 2.77 7.63
N ARG A 58 0.12 3.66 7.83
CA ARG A 58 -1.09 3.72 7.00
C ARG A 58 -0.77 3.97 5.53
N ILE A 59 0.37 4.59 5.20
CA ILE A 59 0.88 4.75 3.83
C ILE A 59 1.10 3.37 3.17
N LEU A 60 1.84 2.48 3.82
CA LEU A 60 2.04 1.11 3.31
C LEU A 60 0.75 0.30 3.28
N ARG A 61 -0.13 0.52 4.25
CA ARG A 61 -1.45 -0.12 4.29
C ARG A 61 -2.32 0.29 3.10
N ALA A 62 -2.27 1.55 2.65
CA ALA A 62 -2.99 2.01 1.46
C ALA A 62 -2.59 1.22 0.22
N VAL A 63 -1.29 1.12 -0.04
CA VAL A 63 -0.76 0.37 -1.21
C VAL A 63 -1.04 -1.12 -1.08
N ARG A 64 -0.90 -1.69 0.12
CA ARG A 64 -1.24 -3.09 0.37
C ARG A 64 -2.72 -3.38 0.11
N PHE A 65 -3.65 -2.56 0.58
CA PHE A 65 -5.08 -2.75 0.29
C PHE A 65 -5.38 -2.59 -1.19
N ALA A 66 -4.74 -1.64 -1.87
CA ALA A 66 -4.84 -1.51 -3.32
C ALA A 66 -4.42 -2.81 -4.03
N ALA A 67 -3.31 -3.43 -3.61
CA ALA A 67 -2.83 -4.71 -4.13
C ALA A 67 -3.78 -5.88 -3.84
N GLN A 68 -4.25 -5.99 -2.59
CA GLN A 68 -5.08 -7.11 -2.15
C GLN A 68 -6.49 -7.09 -2.75
N LEU A 69 -7.08 -5.90 -2.89
CA LEU A 69 -8.45 -5.73 -3.35
C LEU A 69 -8.55 -5.41 -4.85
N GLY A 70 -7.44 -5.05 -5.49
CA GLY A 70 -7.44 -4.57 -6.86
C GLY A 70 -8.13 -3.20 -7.00
N PHE A 71 -7.97 -2.34 -6.00
CA PHE A 71 -8.57 -1.01 -5.92
C PHE A 71 -7.55 0.07 -6.27
N GLU A 72 -8.05 1.22 -6.72
CA GLU A 72 -7.23 2.41 -6.95
C GLU A 72 -7.13 3.26 -5.69
N ILE A 73 -6.00 3.93 -5.50
CA ILE A 73 -5.84 4.90 -4.41
C ILE A 73 -6.40 6.25 -4.87
N GLU A 74 -7.29 6.83 -4.07
CA GLU A 74 -7.90 8.14 -4.33
C GLU A 74 -6.83 9.25 -4.41
N GLU A 75 -7.06 10.25 -5.26
CA GLU A 75 -6.04 11.22 -5.66
C GLU A 75 -5.46 12.05 -4.50
N ASN A 76 -6.29 12.54 -3.57
CA ASN A 76 -5.77 13.28 -2.41
C ASN A 76 -5.03 12.36 -1.44
N THR A 77 -5.51 11.13 -1.29
CA THR A 77 -4.82 10.09 -0.52
C THR A 77 -3.45 9.80 -1.13
N LYS A 78 -3.36 9.73 -2.47
CA LYS A 78 -2.11 9.52 -3.20
C LYS A 78 -1.14 10.69 -3.04
N LYS A 79 -1.62 11.94 -3.12
CA LYS A 79 -0.80 13.14 -2.87
C LYS A 79 -0.21 13.16 -1.47
N ALA A 80 -1.03 12.85 -0.46
CA ALA A 80 -0.57 12.77 0.92
C ALA A 80 0.46 11.65 1.14
N ILE A 81 0.33 10.51 0.44
CA ILE A 81 1.33 9.43 0.45
C ILE A 81 2.69 9.96 -0.04
N VAL A 82 2.73 10.60 -1.21
CA VAL A 82 3.98 11.13 -1.79
C VAL A 82 4.64 12.12 -0.85
N GLU A 83 3.88 13.05 -0.28
CA GLU A 83 4.39 14.09 0.61
C GLU A 83 4.89 13.52 1.95
N LEU A 84 4.18 12.55 2.51
CA LEU A 84 4.46 12.00 3.84
C LEU A 84 5.27 10.69 3.83
N ALA A 85 5.60 10.12 2.65
CA ALA A 85 6.43 8.92 2.55
C ALA A 85 7.73 9.00 3.40
N PRO A 86 8.46 10.14 3.48
CA PRO A 86 9.66 10.25 4.32
C PRO A 86 9.42 9.94 5.80
N THR A 87 8.19 10.10 6.30
CA THR A 87 7.85 9.82 7.71
C THR A 87 7.87 8.33 8.05
N LEU A 88 7.88 7.44 7.04
CA LEU A 88 8.06 6.00 7.22
C LEU A 88 9.40 5.66 7.89
N SER A 89 10.41 6.54 7.79
CA SER A 89 11.69 6.37 8.51
C SER A 89 11.53 6.29 10.05
N LYS A 90 10.39 6.74 10.59
CA LYS A 90 10.08 6.67 12.02
C LYS A 90 9.39 5.37 12.44
N ILE A 91 9.02 4.52 11.48
CA ILE A 91 8.32 3.25 11.74
C ILE A 91 9.35 2.14 11.90
N SER A 92 9.11 1.23 12.84
CA SER A 92 10.03 0.11 13.06
C SER A 92 10.07 -0.83 11.84
N ALA A 93 11.25 -1.42 11.61
CA ALA A 93 11.49 -2.32 10.48
C ALA A 93 10.52 -3.51 10.47
N GLU A 94 10.14 -4.06 11.63
CA GLU A 94 9.22 -5.19 11.74
C GLU A 94 7.81 -4.83 11.26
N ARG A 95 7.35 -3.61 11.57
CA ARG A 95 6.03 -3.13 11.10
C ARG A 95 6.05 -2.93 9.58
N ILE A 96 7.11 -2.34 9.03
CA ILE A 96 7.31 -2.17 7.59
C ILE A 96 7.35 -3.53 6.91
N GLN A 97 8.17 -4.45 7.39
CA GLN A 97 8.29 -5.82 6.86
C GLN A 97 6.95 -6.54 6.83
N THR A 98 6.17 -6.40 7.90
CA THR A 98 4.85 -7.05 8.00
C THR A 98 3.92 -6.58 6.88
N GLU A 99 3.82 -5.29 6.60
CA GLU A 99 2.97 -4.75 5.54
C GLU A 99 3.54 -5.07 4.15
N THR A 100 4.87 -5.01 3.97
CA THR A 100 5.57 -5.39 2.74
C THR A 100 5.28 -6.85 2.37
N VAL A 101 5.44 -7.78 3.31
CA VAL A 101 5.15 -9.21 3.08
C VAL A 101 3.68 -9.41 2.70
N LYS A 102 2.73 -8.77 3.40
CA LYS A 102 1.30 -8.86 3.06
C LYS A 102 1.00 -8.32 1.65
N LEU A 103 1.69 -7.28 1.21
CA LEU A 103 1.57 -6.75 -0.14
C LEU A 103 2.10 -7.77 -1.16
N LEU A 104 3.31 -8.27 -0.96
CA LEU A 104 3.91 -9.28 -1.83
C LEU A 104 3.07 -10.56 -1.91
N MET A 105 2.40 -10.94 -0.82
CA MET A 105 1.50 -12.10 -0.76
C MET A 105 0.10 -11.82 -1.32
N SER A 106 -0.15 -10.65 -1.90
CA SER A 106 -1.39 -10.35 -2.62
C SER A 106 -1.44 -11.09 -3.98
N ASP A 107 -2.58 -10.99 -4.67
CA ASP A 107 -2.72 -11.51 -6.04
C ASP A 107 -2.11 -10.56 -7.09
N ARG A 108 -1.61 -9.40 -6.66
CA ARG A 108 -1.03 -8.34 -7.49
C ARG A 108 0.31 -7.85 -6.93
N PRO A 109 1.33 -8.72 -6.82
CA PRO A 109 2.63 -8.33 -6.25
C PRO A 109 3.37 -7.29 -7.11
N GLU A 110 3.05 -7.19 -8.41
CA GLU A 110 3.57 -6.17 -9.33
C GLU A 110 3.18 -4.74 -8.94
N ILE A 111 2.22 -4.56 -8.06
CA ILE A 111 1.86 -3.25 -7.47
C ILE A 111 3.03 -2.67 -6.65
N TRP A 112 4.08 -3.47 -6.40
CA TRP A 112 5.37 -2.97 -5.92
C TRP A 112 5.91 -1.83 -6.77
N ARG A 113 5.57 -1.79 -8.07
CA ARG A 113 5.81 -0.64 -8.94
C ARG A 113 5.24 0.65 -8.37
N SER A 114 4.01 0.63 -7.85
CA SER A 114 3.39 1.81 -7.22
C SER A 114 4.10 2.23 -5.94
N VAL A 115 4.73 1.30 -5.20
CA VAL A 115 5.56 1.63 -4.04
C VAL A 115 6.76 2.47 -4.46
N TYR A 116 7.36 2.14 -5.60
CA TYR A 116 8.44 2.90 -6.22
C TYR A 116 7.96 4.26 -6.74
N ASP A 117 6.91 4.29 -7.56
CA ASP A 117 6.39 5.50 -8.18
C ASP A 117 5.92 6.55 -7.16
N LEU A 118 5.47 6.11 -5.99
CA LEU A 118 5.07 6.95 -4.86
C LEU A 118 6.26 7.37 -3.97
N GLY A 119 7.50 6.97 -4.31
CA GLY A 119 8.71 7.32 -3.58
C GLY A 119 8.86 6.62 -2.23
N ILE A 120 8.07 5.58 -1.98
CA ILE A 120 8.11 4.83 -0.72
C ILE A 120 9.37 3.98 -0.62
N THR A 121 9.80 3.36 -1.74
CA THR A 121 10.99 2.49 -1.78
C THR A 121 12.24 3.21 -1.33
N ARG A 122 12.41 4.49 -1.66
CA ARG A 122 13.56 5.31 -1.21
C ARG A 122 13.77 5.29 0.30
N ILE A 123 12.70 5.05 1.05
CA ILE A 123 12.72 5.08 2.52
C ILE A 123 12.84 3.69 3.11
N ILE A 124 12.16 2.70 2.51
CA ILE A 124 12.06 1.35 3.10
C ILE A 124 12.97 0.33 2.44
N MET A 125 13.42 0.58 1.20
CA MET A 125 14.26 -0.33 0.41
C MET A 125 14.97 0.45 -0.72
N PRO A 126 15.93 1.34 -0.40
CA PRO A 126 16.60 2.19 -1.39
C PRO A 126 17.37 1.40 -2.45
N GLU A 127 17.73 0.14 -2.17
CA GLU A 127 18.35 -0.77 -3.13
C GLU A 127 17.43 -1.02 -4.33
N PHE A 128 16.10 -1.03 -4.13
CA PHE A 128 15.15 -1.17 -5.24
C PHE A 128 15.18 0.04 -6.18
N ASP A 129 15.36 1.25 -5.66
CA ASP A 129 15.53 2.45 -6.49
C ASP A 129 16.80 2.32 -7.37
N ALA A 130 17.89 1.80 -6.81
CA ALA A 130 19.13 1.59 -7.56
C ALA A 130 18.95 0.62 -8.75
N ILE A 131 18.23 -0.49 -8.56
CA ILE A 131 17.98 -1.43 -9.67
C ILE A 131 16.98 -0.86 -10.70
N MET A 132 16.04 -0.01 -10.30
CA MET A 132 15.15 0.70 -11.23
C MET A 132 15.89 1.70 -12.11
N GLU A 133 16.98 2.30 -11.63
CA GLU A 133 17.81 3.24 -12.37
C GLU A 133 18.90 2.54 -13.21
N THR A 134 19.17 1.26 -12.95
CA THR A 134 20.21 0.48 -13.64
C THR A 134 19.74 0.05 -15.03
N GLN A 135 20.43 0.53 -16.07
CA GLN A 135 20.17 0.10 -17.45
C GLN A 135 20.85 -1.25 -17.74
N GLN A 136 20.11 -2.18 -18.30
CA GLN A 136 20.73 -3.40 -18.85
C GLN A 136 21.33 -3.10 -20.23
N ASN A 137 22.65 -3.05 -20.30
CA ASN A 137 23.40 -2.78 -21.53
C ASN A 137 23.53 -4.02 -22.47
N THR A 138 22.52 -4.90 -22.50
CA THR A 138 22.55 -6.07 -23.39
C THR A 138 21.50 -5.97 -24.48
N PRO A 139 21.85 -6.28 -25.77
CA PRO A 139 20.93 -6.15 -26.91
C PRO A 139 19.65 -6.98 -26.82
N HIS A 140 19.58 -7.89 -25.88
CA HIS A 140 18.46 -8.83 -25.73
C HIS A 140 17.49 -8.52 -24.59
N HIS A 141 17.74 -7.46 -23.81
CA HIS A 141 16.87 -7.07 -22.70
C HIS A 141 16.18 -5.74 -22.98
N MET A 142 14.85 -5.79 -23.12
CA MET A 142 13.99 -4.61 -23.34
C MET A 142 13.63 -3.86 -22.06
N TYR A 143 14.00 -4.39 -20.90
CA TYR A 143 13.65 -3.87 -19.57
C TYR A 143 14.90 -3.49 -18.79
N ASN A 144 14.81 -2.46 -17.92
CA ASN A 144 15.82 -2.26 -16.88
C ASN A 144 15.73 -3.38 -15.82
N VAL A 145 16.72 -3.47 -14.92
CA VAL A 145 16.78 -4.53 -13.91
C VAL A 145 15.53 -4.55 -13.04
N GLY A 146 15.06 -3.38 -12.58
CA GLY A 146 13.87 -3.29 -11.74
C GLY A 146 12.59 -3.73 -12.45
N GLU A 147 12.40 -3.40 -13.75
CA GLU A 147 11.26 -3.86 -14.55
C GLU A 147 11.30 -5.39 -14.74
N HIS A 148 12.50 -5.95 -14.91
CA HIS A 148 12.70 -7.39 -14.96
C HIS A 148 12.25 -8.04 -13.65
N THR A 149 12.70 -7.51 -12.51
CA THR A 149 12.31 -7.95 -11.16
C THR A 149 10.80 -7.89 -10.95
N LEU A 150 10.14 -6.81 -11.34
CA LEU A 150 8.67 -6.68 -11.24
C LEU A 150 7.95 -7.73 -12.10
N LYS A 151 8.46 -7.98 -13.31
CA LYS A 151 7.91 -9.01 -14.19
C LYS A 151 8.09 -10.41 -13.62
N ALA A 152 9.27 -10.73 -13.13
CA ALA A 152 9.55 -12.00 -12.46
C ALA A 152 8.64 -12.20 -11.23
N LEU A 153 8.49 -11.15 -10.42
CA LEU A 153 7.62 -11.16 -9.24
C LEU A 153 6.15 -11.47 -9.60
N SER A 154 5.64 -10.91 -10.71
CA SER A 154 4.26 -11.14 -11.17
C SER A 154 4.00 -12.59 -11.62
N LEU A 155 5.05 -13.31 -12.01
CA LEU A 155 5.00 -14.70 -12.48
C LEU A 155 5.34 -15.71 -11.37
N THR A 156 5.81 -15.23 -10.22
CA THR A 156 6.23 -16.08 -9.11
C THR A 156 5.02 -16.55 -8.30
N GLU A 157 5.00 -17.83 -7.97
CA GLU A 157 3.98 -18.43 -7.13
C GLU A 157 3.79 -17.65 -5.81
N LYS A 158 2.58 -17.76 -5.23
CA LYS A 158 2.22 -17.06 -3.99
C LYS A 158 2.88 -17.75 -2.78
N ASP A 159 4.20 -17.73 -2.76
CA ASP A 159 5.05 -18.21 -1.67
C ASP A 159 5.90 -17.05 -1.13
N ARG A 160 6.00 -16.97 0.19
CA ARG A 160 6.69 -15.86 0.87
C ARG A 160 8.19 -15.84 0.54
N ILE A 161 8.83 -16.99 0.56
CA ILE A 161 10.28 -17.09 0.35
C ILE A 161 10.60 -16.77 -1.11
N LEU A 162 9.86 -17.41 -2.04
CA LEU A 162 10.06 -17.18 -3.47
C LEU A 162 9.86 -15.71 -3.85
N ARG A 163 8.79 -15.05 -3.39
CA ARG A 163 8.52 -13.64 -3.73
C ARG A 163 9.52 -12.68 -3.11
N LEU A 164 9.97 -12.93 -1.89
CA LEU A 164 11.06 -12.15 -1.30
C LEU A 164 12.38 -12.38 -2.03
N THR A 165 12.68 -13.63 -2.40
CA THR A 165 13.88 -13.94 -3.21
C THR A 165 13.80 -13.21 -4.55
N MET A 166 12.65 -13.26 -5.25
CA MET A 166 12.50 -12.56 -6.53
C MET A 166 12.60 -11.04 -6.41
N LEU A 167 12.17 -10.45 -5.30
CA LEU A 167 12.32 -9.01 -5.06
C LEU A 167 13.78 -8.59 -4.82
N LEU A 168 14.60 -9.48 -4.29
CA LEU A 168 15.96 -9.20 -3.79
C LEU A 168 17.07 -9.91 -4.57
N HIS A 169 16.79 -10.50 -5.77
CA HIS A 169 17.74 -11.39 -6.44
C HIS A 169 18.79 -10.67 -7.30
N ASP A 170 18.55 -9.39 -7.66
CA ASP A 170 19.44 -8.55 -8.50
C ASP A 170 20.23 -7.49 -7.69
#